data_51903fc199bc5c96698146cd66f9e1ab
#
_entry.id   51903fc199bc5c96698146cd66f9e1ab
#
_cell.length_a   1.000
_cell.length_b   1.000
_cell.length_c   1.000
_cell.angle_alpha   90.00
_cell.angle_beta   90.00
_cell.angle_gamma   90.00
#
_symmetry.space_group_name_H-M   'P 1'
#
loop_
_entity.id
_entity.type
_entity.pdbx_description
1 polymer ?
#
loop_
_entity_poly.entity_id
_entity_poly.type
_entity_poly.pdbx_seq_one_letter_code
_entity_poly.pdbx_strand_id
1 'polypeptide(L)'
;MTVSTPDRGGHPAAEHAPSRMREIAQLTLAHLINDIYAPVLMALQPLLITTLGYSYFQAALLPVMHSLISSVLQPVFGSLADKKGFRVSVAVSILLSGCGIAFLGFLSDHYMIMLCCVAISGVGHATFHPGALCKVDAIAASGNRGRLTSFFVVGGNLGQALGPILGGIVITTGGLPAVTWLIIPAVIGALLLIVRPIPDTCPVAARHEEAKSDENWKPVILLFTGSTLRAWVTFGAMTFLPTYLVLSGYPILTATFLVSAMLLAGVTGQLTGGYVSDRVGRKPVVVATTLCSIPAFAAILLTQGTLQIIAMLCFGFLLWASFSVTIAMAHELMPTRIGFISGLFMGIAMGAGGIGVSVSSVIADHIGLVATLAFFPVLVLVAGLLFALVQYPRKVPGKA
;
A
#
# COMPACT_ATOMS: atom_id res chain seq x y z
N MET A 1 -56.73 -39.05 -9.07
CA MET A 1 -56.04 -37.76 -9.18
C MET A 1 -54.98 -37.71 -8.08
N THR A 2 -53.76 -38.11 -8.41
CA THR A 2 -52.62 -38.11 -7.51
C THR A 2 -51.80 -36.85 -7.79
N VAL A 3 -51.74 -35.96 -6.84
CA VAL A 3 -50.95 -34.70 -6.90
C VAL A 3 -49.50 -35.07 -6.54
N SER A 4 -48.60 -34.99 -7.52
CA SER A 4 -47.17 -35.11 -7.32
C SER A 4 -46.59 -33.82 -6.72
N THR A 5 -45.99 -33.91 -5.55
CA THR A 5 -45.20 -32.85 -4.92
C THR A 5 -43.89 -32.62 -5.70
N PRO A 6 -43.47 -31.39 -5.95
CA PRO A 6 -42.17 -31.13 -6.58
C PRO A 6 -41.03 -31.40 -5.59
N ASP A 7 -40.10 -32.16 -6.06
CA ASP A 7 -38.82 -32.51 -5.47
C ASP A 7 -38.05 -31.20 -5.11
N ARG A 8 -37.80 -30.99 -3.80
CA ARG A 8 -36.93 -29.93 -3.35
C ARG A 8 -35.47 -30.35 -3.57
N GLY A 9 -34.94 -29.98 -4.73
CA GLY A 9 -33.56 -30.16 -5.05
C GLY A 9 -32.66 -29.69 -3.91
N GLY A 10 -31.91 -30.60 -3.32
CA GLY A 10 -30.94 -30.37 -2.30
C GLY A 10 -29.85 -29.40 -2.76
N HIS A 11 -29.64 -28.33 -2.04
CA HIS A 11 -28.48 -27.46 -2.22
C HIS A 11 -27.20 -28.25 -1.91
N PRO A 12 -26.19 -28.30 -2.80
CA PRO A 12 -24.87 -28.82 -2.46
C PRO A 12 -24.07 -27.75 -1.71
N ALA A 13 -24.32 -27.63 -0.41
CA ALA A 13 -23.78 -26.53 0.40
C ALA A 13 -22.65 -26.90 1.38
N ALA A 14 -22.14 -28.13 1.38
CA ALA A 14 -21.26 -28.59 2.48
C ALA A 14 -19.82 -28.98 2.09
N GLU A 15 -19.50 -29.22 0.81
CA GLU A 15 -18.17 -29.79 0.47
C GLU A 15 -17.05 -28.77 0.14
N HIS A 16 -17.30 -27.46 0.07
CA HIS A 16 -16.32 -26.50 -0.46
C HIS A 16 -15.70 -25.53 0.58
N ALA A 17 -16.03 -25.62 1.86
CA ALA A 17 -15.52 -24.67 2.86
C ALA A 17 -14.00 -24.77 3.15
N PRO A 18 -13.36 -25.96 3.24
CA PRO A 18 -11.92 -26.07 3.50
C PRO A 18 -11.05 -25.65 2.31
N SER A 19 -11.48 -25.95 1.07
CA SER A 19 -10.74 -25.58 -0.14
C SER A 19 -10.68 -24.06 -0.32
N ARG A 20 -11.78 -23.35 -0.09
CA ARG A 20 -11.86 -21.88 -0.20
C ARG A 20 -10.95 -21.15 0.79
N MET A 21 -10.85 -21.60 2.02
CA MET A 21 -9.97 -21.00 3.02
C MET A 21 -8.49 -21.18 2.64
N ARG A 22 -8.12 -22.32 2.07
CA ARG A 22 -6.77 -22.58 1.57
C ARG A 22 -6.42 -21.68 0.39
N GLU A 23 -7.31 -21.49 -0.59
CA GLU A 23 -7.11 -20.62 -1.73
C GLU A 23 -6.93 -19.16 -1.30
N ILE A 24 -7.71 -18.68 -0.33
CA ILE A 24 -7.53 -17.36 0.26
C ILE A 24 -6.19 -17.25 0.98
N ALA A 25 -5.77 -18.26 1.74
CA ALA A 25 -4.46 -18.26 2.41
C ALA A 25 -3.31 -18.20 1.39
N GLN A 26 -3.42 -18.92 0.26
CA GLN A 26 -2.44 -18.84 -0.83
C GLN A 26 -2.39 -17.43 -1.45
N LEU A 27 -3.54 -16.80 -1.72
CA LEU A 27 -3.60 -15.43 -2.24
C LEU A 27 -3.10 -14.41 -1.23
N THR A 28 -3.36 -14.61 0.06
CA THR A 28 -2.85 -13.76 1.15
C THR A 28 -1.33 -13.83 1.23
N LEU A 29 -0.76 -15.04 1.15
CA LEU A 29 0.69 -15.23 1.11
C LEU A 29 1.30 -14.65 -0.17
N ALA A 30 0.66 -14.84 -1.30
CA ALA A 30 1.07 -14.26 -2.58
C ALA A 30 1.07 -12.72 -2.50
N HIS A 31 0.08 -12.10 -1.86
CA HIS A 31 0.00 -10.66 -1.64
C HIS A 31 1.12 -10.17 -0.72
N LEU A 32 1.36 -10.87 0.39
CA LEU A 32 2.48 -10.57 1.28
C LEU A 32 3.82 -10.59 0.51
N ILE A 33 4.07 -11.63 -0.27
CA ILE A 33 5.31 -11.76 -1.06
C ILE A 33 5.42 -10.66 -2.11
N ASN A 34 4.33 -10.33 -2.81
CA ASN A 34 4.36 -9.26 -3.82
C ASN A 34 4.68 -7.89 -3.19
N ASP A 35 4.14 -7.61 -2.00
CA ASP A 35 4.18 -6.29 -1.39
C ASP A 35 5.43 -6.04 -0.52
N ILE A 36 6.30 -7.03 -0.32
CA ILE A 36 7.61 -6.80 0.33
C ILE A 36 8.57 -5.97 -0.55
N TYR A 37 8.45 -6.03 -1.89
CA TYR A 37 9.48 -5.54 -2.80
C TYR A 37 9.59 -4.01 -2.86
N ALA A 38 8.48 -3.30 -2.86
CA ALA A 38 8.50 -1.84 -2.86
C ALA A 38 9.17 -1.24 -1.60
N PRO A 39 8.83 -1.67 -0.37
CA PRO A 39 9.50 -1.18 0.83
C PRO A 39 10.97 -1.63 0.98
N VAL A 40 11.37 -2.73 0.36
CA VAL A 40 12.80 -3.10 0.26
C VAL A 40 13.59 -2.00 -0.43
N LEU A 41 13.09 -1.40 -1.51
CA LEU A 41 13.75 -0.27 -2.19
C LEU A 41 13.98 0.92 -1.25
N MET A 42 13.04 1.15 -0.33
CA MET A 42 13.17 2.21 0.68
C MET A 42 14.25 1.85 1.73
N ALA A 43 14.39 0.58 2.07
CA ALA A 43 15.43 0.09 2.98
C ALA A 43 16.85 0.14 2.36
N LEU A 44 16.96 0.14 1.02
CA LEU A 44 18.25 0.30 0.32
C LEU A 44 18.80 1.72 0.40
N GLN A 45 17.97 2.74 0.70
CA GLN A 45 18.36 4.15 0.68
C GLN A 45 19.65 4.46 1.46
N PRO A 46 19.82 4.00 2.73
CA PRO A 46 21.05 4.27 3.46
C PRO A 46 22.27 3.74 2.75
N LEU A 47 22.23 2.51 2.23
CA LEU A 47 23.35 1.89 1.52
C LEU A 47 23.70 2.69 0.23
N LEU A 48 22.69 3.03 -0.56
CA LEU A 48 22.87 3.75 -1.82
C LEU A 48 23.51 5.13 -1.57
N ILE A 49 23.06 5.85 -0.54
CA ILE A 49 23.49 7.22 -0.24
C ILE A 49 24.86 7.20 0.47
N THR A 50 24.99 6.46 1.58
CA THR A 50 26.17 6.56 2.45
C THR A 50 27.36 5.72 1.98
N THR A 51 27.11 4.65 1.20
CA THR A 51 28.17 3.72 0.77
C THR A 51 28.46 3.83 -0.73
N LEU A 52 27.41 3.93 -1.57
CA LEU A 52 27.57 4.00 -3.02
C LEU A 52 27.60 5.43 -3.57
N GLY A 53 27.38 6.46 -2.72
CA GLY A 53 27.52 7.86 -3.08
C GLY A 53 26.40 8.42 -3.99
N TYR A 54 25.26 7.75 -4.04
CA TYR A 54 24.11 8.28 -4.78
C TYR A 54 23.54 9.51 -4.10
N SER A 55 23.04 10.48 -4.88
CA SER A 55 22.29 11.59 -4.33
C SER A 55 20.96 11.10 -3.74
N TYR A 56 20.32 11.90 -2.88
CA TYR A 56 18.98 11.60 -2.37
C TYR A 56 17.97 11.42 -3.51
N PHE A 57 18.11 12.23 -4.57
CA PHE A 57 17.24 12.12 -5.74
C PHE A 57 17.45 10.79 -6.49
N GLN A 58 18.69 10.41 -6.78
CA GLN A 58 18.98 9.14 -7.43
C GLN A 58 18.48 7.95 -6.64
N ALA A 59 18.76 7.92 -5.35
CA ALA A 59 18.33 6.84 -4.48
C ALA A 59 16.77 6.79 -4.39
N ALA A 60 16.10 7.92 -4.15
CA ALA A 60 14.66 7.98 -4.04
C ALA A 60 13.92 7.70 -5.36
N LEU A 61 14.55 7.96 -6.51
CA LEU A 61 13.93 7.70 -7.82
C LEU A 61 13.64 6.20 -8.04
N LEU A 62 14.37 5.28 -7.38
CA LEU A 62 14.10 3.84 -7.46
C LEU A 62 12.70 3.50 -6.92
N PRO A 63 12.36 3.73 -5.64
CA PRO A 63 11.02 3.44 -5.13
C PRO A 63 9.93 4.30 -5.80
N VAL A 64 10.25 5.52 -6.22
CA VAL A 64 9.32 6.38 -6.94
C VAL A 64 8.98 5.80 -8.32
N MET A 65 9.98 5.34 -9.08
CA MET A 65 9.77 4.69 -10.39
C MET A 65 8.88 3.45 -10.26
N HIS A 66 9.17 2.59 -9.27
CA HIS A 66 8.32 1.43 -8.96
C HIS A 66 6.87 1.85 -8.70
N SER A 67 6.66 2.84 -7.82
CA SER A 67 5.35 3.33 -7.44
C SER A 67 4.59 3.98 -8.60
N LEU A 68 5.25 4.80 -9.41
CA LEU A 68 4.65 5.45 -10.58
C LEU A 68 4.22 4.43 -11.63
N ILE A 69 5.12 3.50 -11.99
CA ILE A 69 4.80 2.45 -12.97
C ILE A 69 3.62 1.61 -12.47
N SER A 70 3.65 1.20 -11.20
CA SER A 70 2.56 0.39 -10.65
C SER A 70 1.24 1.16 -10.60
N SER A 71 1.24 2.42 -10.15
CA SER A 71 0.03 3.25 -10.03
C SER A 71 -0.60 3.59 -11.38
N VAL A 72 0.23 3.85 -12.42
CA VAL A 72 -0.27 4.17 -13.76
C VAL A 72 -0.76 2.94 -14.50
N LEU A 73 -0.05 1.82 -14.40
CA LEU A 73 -0.38 0.61 -15.15
C LEU A 73 -1.48 -0.24 -14.48
N GLN A 74 -1.67 -0.15 -13.18
CA GLN A 74 -2.71 -0.93 -12.47
C GLN A 74 -4.13 -0.68 -13.01
N PRO A 75 -4.60 0.56 -13.22
CA PRO A 75 -5.89 0.82 -13.86
C PRO A 75 -5.96 0.32 -15.32
N VAL A 76 -4.84 0.40 -16.05
CA VAL A 76 -4.75 -0.08 -17.44
C VAL A 76 -4.97 -1.59 -17.47
N PHE A 77 -4.25 -2.35 -16.66
CA PHE A 77 -4.42 -3.81 -16.58
C PHE A 77 -5.78 -4.20 -16.01
N GLY A 78 -6.33 -3.45 -15.05
CA GLY A 78 -7.70 -3.61 -14.58
C GLY A 78 -8.72 -3.46 -15.73
N SER A 79 -8.62 -2.39 -16.50
CA SER A 79 -9.49 -2.16 -17.67
C SER A 79 -9.34 -3.24 -18.76
N LEU A 80 -8.12 -3.71 -18.99
CA LEU A 80 -7.89 -4.82 -19.94
C LEU A 80 -8.52 -6.12 -19.45
N ALA A 81 -8.43 -6.40 -18.15
CA ALA A 81 -9.07 -7.54 -17.51
C ALA A 81 -10.59 -7.49 -17.68
N ASP A 82 -11.21 -6.33 -17.41
CA ASP A 82 -12.66 -6.14 -17.46
C ASP A 82 -13.21 -6.17 -18.89
N LYS A 83 -12.52 -5.50 -19.84
CA LYS A 83 -13.03 -5.34 -21.21
C LYS A 83 -12.68 -6.50 -22.14
N LYS A 84 -11.49 -7.09 -21.97
CA LYS A 84 -10.93 -8.08 -22.89
C LYS A 84 -10.70 -9.46 -22.26
N GLY A 85 -10.94 -9.60 -20.94
CA GLY A 85 -10.58 -10.81 -20.20
C GLY A 85 -9.07 -11.06 -20.11
N PHE A 86 -8.24 -10.08 -20.56
CA PHE A 86 -6.78 -10.24 -20.51
C PHE A 86 -6.27 -10.03 -19.10
N ARG A 87 -5.63 -11.04 -18.55
CA ARG A 87 -5.02 -11.01 -17.22
C ARG A 87 -3.64 -11.66 -17.26
N VAL A 88 -2.69 -11.02 -16.60
CA VAL A 88 -1.40 -11.65 -16.33
C VAL A 88 -1.58 -12.62 -15.17
N SER A 89 -0.99 -13.80 -15.26
CA SER A 89 -1.04 -14.77 -14.16
C SER A 89 -0.42 -14.18 -12.90
N VAL A 90 -1.07 -14.40 -11.75
CA VAL A 90 -0.58 -13.92 -10.44
C VAL A 90 0.82 -14.45 -10.14
N ALA A 91 1.15 -15.69 -10.56
CA ALA A 91 2.49 -16.26 -10.44
C ALA A 91 3.55 -15.48 -11.26
N VAL A 92 3.21 -15.12 -12.51
CA VAL A 92 4.08 -14.29 -13.37
C VAL A 92 4.26 -12.90 -12.77
N SER A 93 3.20 -12.31 -12.24
CA SER A 93 3.24 -10.99 -11.60
C SER A 93 4.23 -10.97 -10.42
N ILE A 94 4.20 -11.97 -9.54
CA ILE A 94 5.12 -12.10 -8.41
C ILE A 94 6.57 -12.28 -8.89
N LEU A 95 6.79 -13.11 -9.93
CA LEU A 95 8.13 -13.29 -10.50
C LEU A 95 8.68 -12.00 -11.09
N LEU A 96 7.87 -11.23 -11.82
CA LEU A 96 8.28 -9.92 -12.36
C LEU A 96 8.64 -8.96 -11.21
N SER A 97 7.80 -8.90 -10.16
CA SER A 97 8.08 -8.07 -8.98
C SER A 97 9.39 -8.46 -8.33
N GLY A 98 9.60 -9.74 -8.05
CA GLY A 98 10.79 -10.23 -7.36
C GLY A 98 12.06 -10.20 -8.20
N CYS A 99 12.01 -10.62 -9.47
CA CYS A 99 13.16 -10.58 -10.38
C CYS A 99 13.67 -9.15 -10.54
N GLY A 100 12.77 -8.18 -10.79
CA GLY A 100 13.16 -6.79 -10.95
C GLY A 100 13.95 -6.25 -9.76
N ILE A 101 13.59 -6.61 -8.53
CA ILE A 101 14.33 -6.21 -7.33
C ILE A 101 15.61 -7.04 -7.14
N ALA A 102 15.55 -8.35 -7.33
CA ALA A 102 16.70 -9.24 -7.13
C ALA A 102 17.87 -8.90 -8.05
N PHE A 103 17.60 -8.51 -9.31
CA PHE A 103 18.66 -8.14 -10.26
C PHE A 103 19.44 -6.88 -9.86
N LEU A 104 18.90 -6.03 -8.96
CA LEU A 104 19.64 -4.87 -8.44
C LEU A 104 20.95 -5.29 -7.77
N GLY A 105 21.04 -6.49 -7.20
CA GLY A 105 22.22 -7.01 -6.55
C GLY A 105 23.48 -7.08 -7.44
N PHE A 106 23.33 -7.07 -8.76
CA PHE A 106 24.42 -7.14 -9.73
C PHE A 106 24.75 -5.80 -10.41
N LEU A 107 24.08 -4.71 -10.05
CA LEU A 107 23.99 -3.50 -10.88
C LEU A 107 24.47 -2.22 -10.17
N SER A 108 25.35 -2.33 -9.16
CA SER A 108 25.83 -1.17 -8.38
C SER A 108 26.31 0.01 -9.24
N ASP A 109 26.93 -0.29 -10.38
CA ASP A 109 27.57 0.71 -11.27
C ASP A 109 26.69 1.09 -12.50
N HIS A 110 25.49 0.52 -12.60
CA HIS A 110 24.62 0.65 -13.78
C HIS A 110 23.25 1.23 -13.43
N TYR A 111 23.23 2.47 -12.96
CA TYR A 111 22.02 3.13 -12.45
C TYR A 111 20.80 3.07 -13.39
N MET A 112 21.00 3.30 -14.71
CA MET A 112 19.89 3.24 -15.68
C MET A 112 19.31 1.84 -15.82
N ILE A 113 20.15 0.80 -15.69
CA ILE A 113 19.67 -0.58 -15.71
C ILE A 113 18.92 -0.89 -14.41
N MET A 114 19.38 -0.35 -13.27
CA MET A 114 18.62 -0.45 -12.01
C MET A 114 17.22 0.15 -12.15
N LEU A 115 17.07 1.32 -12.76
CA LEU A 115 15.76 1.93 -13.03
C LEU A 115 14.88 1.06 -13.92
N CYS A 116 15.44 0.44 -14.98
CA CYS A 116 14.69 -0.51 -15.80
C CYS A 116 14.24 -1.74 -15.01
N CYS A 117 15.11 -2.31 -14.18
CA CYS A 117 14.77 -3.46 -13.32
C CYS A 117 13.64 -3.10 -12.34
N VAL A 118 13.73 -1.93 -11.71
CA VAL A 118 12.67 -1.44 -10.81
C VAL A 118 11.36 -1.17 -11.56
N ALA A 119 11.42 -0.67 -12.80
CA ALA A 119 10.23 -0.51 -13.64
C ALA A 119 9.57 -1.86 -13.94
N ILE A 120 10.34 -2.91 -14.24
CA ILE A 120 9.85 -4.29 -14.42
C ILE A 120 9.16 -4.79 -13.15
N SER A 121 9.76 -4.54 -11.98
CA SER A 121 9.12 -4.86 -10.70
C SER A 121 7.79 -4.12 -10.52
N GLY A 122 7.74 -2.83 -10.90
CA GLY A 122 6.51 -2.03 -10.90
C GLY A 122 5.41 -2.59 -11.82
N VAL A 123 5.78 -3.12 -12.99
CA VAL A 123 4.84 -3.82 -13.89
C VAL A 123 4.29 -5.09 -13.23
N GLY A 124 5.15 -5.88 -12.59
CA GLY A 124 4.73 -7.05 -11.82
C GLY A 124 3.71 -6.69 -10.75
N HIS A 125 3.99 -5.65 -9.97
CA HIS A 125 3.10 -5.13 -8.94
C HIS A 125 1.77 -4.63 -9.53
N ALA A 126 1.79 -3.91 -10.65
CA ALA A 126 0.60 -3.41 -11.34
C ALA A 126 -0.33 -4.52 -11.83
N THR A 127 0.23 -5.62 -12.31
CA THR A 127 -0.54 -6.76 -12.85
C THR A 127 -1.07 -7.67 -11.76
N PHE A 128 -0.41 -7.70 -10.60
CA PHE A 128 -0.77 -8.55 -9.46
C PHE A 128 -2.17 -8.25 -8.92
N HIS A 129 -2.42 -7.00 -8.54
CA HIS A 129 -3.63 -6.63 -7.79
C HIS A 129 -4.94 -6.91 -8.54
N PRO A 130 -5.12 -6.51 -9.83
CA PRO A 130 -6.35 -6.82 -10.56
C PRO A 130 -6.59 -8.34 -10.68
N GLY A 131 -5.53 -9.11 -10.95
CA GLY A 131 -5.61 -10.56 -11.09
C GLY A 131 -5.94 -11.27 -9.77
N ALA A 132 -5.29 -10.86 -8.68
CA ALA A 132 -5.49 -11.47 -7.37
C ALA A 132 -6.86 -11.13 -6.77
N LEU A 133 -7.28 -9.85 -6.83
CA LEU A 133 -8.60 -9.41 -6.32
C LEU A 133 -9.74 -10.10 -7.04
N CYS A 134 -9.64 -10.29 -8.37
CA CYS A 134 -10.63 -11.02 -9.12
C CYS A 134 -10.78 -12.47 -8.61
N LYS A 135 -9.66 -13.16 -8.32
CA LYS A 135 -9.69 -14.50 -7.73
C LYS A 135 -10.31 -14.52 -6.33
N VAL A 136 -10.01 -13.52 -5.49
CA VAL A 136 -10.63 -13.35 -4.17
C VAL A 136 -12.15 -13.21 -4.30
N ASP A 137 -12.60 -12.38 -5.24
CA ASP A 137 -14.03 -12.18 -5.50
C ASP A 137 -14.72 -13.45 -6.00
N ALA A 138 -14.06 -14.22 -6.86
CA ALA A 138 -14.58 -15.50 -7.38
C ALA A 138 -14.71 -16.58 -6.28
N ILE A 139 -13.78 -16.60 -5.30
CA ILE A 139 -13.82 -17.51 -4.16
C ILE A 139 -14.90 -17.08 -3.15
N ALA A 140 -15.16 -15.80 -3.02
CA ALA A 140 -16.05 -15.24 -2.02
C ALA A 140 -17.53 -15.49 -2.35
N ALA A 141 -18.24 -16.19 -1.48
CA ALA A 141 -19.70 -16.22 -1.54
C ALA A 141 -20.30 -14.91 -1.01
N SER A 142 -21.56 -14.60 -1.39
CA SER A 142 -22.24 -13.34 -1.06
C SER A 142 -22.26 -12.97 0.44
N GLY A 143 -22.12 -13.95 1.34
CA GLY A 143 -22.15 -13.70 2.79
C GLY A 143 -20.81 -13.50 3.47
N ASN A 144 -19.65 -13.79 2.81
CA ASN A 144 -18.33 -13.75 3.44
C ASN A 144 -17.28 -12.92 2.68
N ARG A 145 -17.67 -12.21 1.62
CA ARG A 145 -16.79 -11.43 0.73
C ARG A 145 -15.92 -10.45 1.50
N GLY A 146 -16.52 -9.66 2.38
CA GLY A 146 -15.77 -8.66 3.17
C GLY A 146 -14.70 -9.30 4.06
N ARG A 147 -15.01 -10.43 4.71
CA ARG A 147 -14.08 -11.17 5.55
C ARG A 147 -12.89 -11.72 4.76
N LEU A 148 -13.14 -12.34 3.61
CA LEU A 148 -12.08 -12.94 2.78
C LEU A 148 -11.20 -11.86 2.14
N THR A 149 -11.79 -10.75 1.66
CA THR A 149 -11.05 -9.59 1.18
C THR A 149 -10.17 -8.99 2.27
N SER A 150 -10.67 -8.93 3.52
CA SER A 150 -9.87 -8.43 4.65
C SER A 150 -8.64 -9.30 4.92
N PHE A 151 -8.76 -10.63 4.88
CA PHE A 151 -7.60 -11.52 5.00
C PHE A 151 -6.57 -11.26 3.90
N PHE A 152 -7.02 -11.12 2.66
CA PHE A 152 -6.15 -10.81 1.54
C PHE A 152 -5.41 -9.47 1.73
N VAL A 153 -6.12 -8.41 2.14
CA VAL A 153 -5.55 -7.08 2.39
C VAL A 153 -4.52 -7.10 3.54
N VAL A 154 -4.78 -7.88 4.60
CA VAL A 154 -3.82 -8.06 5.70
C VAL A 154 -2.50 -8.64 5.19
N GLY A 155 -2.53 -9.55 4.21
CA GLY A 155 -1.31 -10.07 3.57
C GLY A 155 -0.44 -8.97 2.97
N GLY A 156 -1.02 -8.08 2.16
CA GLY A 156 -0.29 -6.95 1.58
C GLY A 156 0.26 -5.98 2.62
N ASN A 157 -0.57 -5.59 3.61
CA ASN A 157 -0.12 -4.71 4.69
C ASN A 157 1.05 -5.31 5.49
N LEU A 158 1.02 -6.62 5.76
CA LEU A 158 2.14 -7.32 6.39
C LEU A 158 3.37 -7.35 5.48
N GLY A 159 3.19 -7.57 4.17
CA GLY A 159 4.28 -7.50 3.19
C GLY A 159 4.97 -6.13 3.22
N GLN A 160 4.20 -5.06 3.15
CA GLN A 160 4.73 -3.69 3.25
C GLN A 160 5.47 -3.44 4.57
N ALA A 161 4.95 -3.94 5.68
CA ALA A 161 5.59 -3.76 6.97
C ALA A 161 6.87 -4.60 7.16
N LEU A 162 6.93 -5.79 6.55
CA LEU A 162 8.10 -6.68 6.63
C LEU A 162 9.20 -6.31 5.62
N GLY A 163 8.86 -5.61 4.53
CA GLY A 163 9.82 -5.24 3.49
C GLY A 163 11.07 -4.54 4.01
N PRO A 164 10.98 -3.47 4.83
CA PRO A 164 12.16 -2.76 5.30
C PRO A 164 13.10 -3.63 6.12
N ILE A 165 12.59 -4.45 7.04
CA ILE A 165 13.47 -5.33 7.83
C ILE A 165 14.12 -6.43 6.98
N LEU A 166 13.39 -6.99 5.99
CA LEU A 166 13.97 -7.95 5.06
C LEU A 166 15.08 -7.31 4.22
N GLY A 167 14.87 -6.10 3.71
CA GLY A 167 15.90 -5.31 3.04
C GLY A 167 17.09 -5.07 3.95
N GLY A 168 16.86 -4.65 5.20
CA GLY A 168 17.92 -4.43 6.20
C GLY A 168 18.75 -5.69 6.49
N ILE A 169 18.10 -6.84 6.69
CA ILE A 169 18.79 -8.13 6.89
C ILE A 169 19.68 -8.45 5.69
N VAL A 170 19.13 -8.37 4.49
CA VAL A 170 19.85 -8.71 3.26
C VAL A 170 21.07 -7.80 3.07
N ILE A 171 20.89 -6.48 3.25
CA ILE A 171 21.98 -5.51 3.08
C ILE A 171 23.08 -5.70 4.12
N THR A 172 22.73 -5.96 5.38
CA THR A 172 23.72 -6.13 6.44
C THR A 172 24.48 -7.46 6.37
N THR A 173 23.91 -8.47 5.71
CA THR A 173 24.57 -9.77 5.53
C THR A 173 25.55 -9.80 4.36
N GLY A 174 25.30 -9.07 3.28
CA GLY A 174 26.14 -9.16 2.07
C GLY A 174 26.09 -7.94 1.17
N GLY A 175 25.67 -6.77 1.67
CA GLY A 175 25.57 -5.54 0.87
C GLY A 175 24.56 -5.63 -0.27
N LEU A 176 24.75 -4.81 -1.31
CA LEU A 176 23.86 -4.80 -2.46
C LEU A 176 23.80 -6.17 -3.19
N PRO A 177 24.89 -6.94 -3.36
CA PRO A 177 24.83 -8.26 -4.00
C PRO A 177 23.86 -9.23 -3.34
N ALA A 178 23.68 -9.15 -2.02
CA ALA A 178 22.77 -10.03 -1.30
C ALA A 178 21.29 -9.77 -1.60
N VAL A 179 20.92 -8.62 -2.20
CA VAL A 179 19.56 -8.31 -2.67
C VAL A 179 19.07 -9.38 -3.66
N THR A 180 19.98 -10.07 -4.36
CA THR A 180 19.67 -11.21 -5.23
C THR A 180 18.91 -12.33 -4.51
N TRP A 181 19.13 -12.53 -3.21
CA TRP A 181 18.41 -13.54 -2.42
C TRP A 181 16.90 -13.28 -2.33
N LEU A 182 16.45 -12.06 -2.61
CA LEU A 182 15.03 -11.71 -2.65
C LEU A 182 14.29 -12.35 -3.83
N ILE A 183 15.00 -13.05 -4.75
CA ILE A 183 14.36 -13.91 -5.75
C ILE A 183 13.65 -15.11 -5.09
N ILE A 184 14.14 -15.58 -3.94
CA ILE A 184 13.66 -16.80 -3.28
C ILE A 184 12.17 -16.69 -2.91
N PRO A 185 11.70 -15.65 -2.19
CA PRO A 185 10.28 -15.50 -1.93
C PRO A 185 9.41 -15.46 -3.20
N ALA A 186 9.88 -14.80 -4.28
CA ALA A 186 9.15 -14.73 -5.55
C ALA A 186 8.98 -16.11 -6.17
N VAL A 187 10.07 -16.89 -6.22
CA VAL A 187 10.05 -18.25 -6.77
C VAL A 187 9.15 -19.16 -5.93
N ILE A 188 9.25 -19.11 -4.60
CA ILE A 188 8.39 -19.91 -3.70
C ILE A 188 6.92 -19.54 -3.92
N GLY A 189 6.57 -18.25 -3.95
CA GLY A 189 5.21 -17.78 -4.17
C GLY A 189 4.65 -18.19 -5.53
N ALA A 190 5.44 -18.07 -6.59
CA ALA A 190 5.07 -18.47 -7.92
C ALA A 190 4.89 -19.98 -8.04
N LEU A 191 5.82 -20.78 -7.52
CA LEU A 191 5.72 -22.24 -7.51
C LEU A 191 4.49 -22.73 -6.75
N LEU A 192 4.18 -22.12 -5.61
CA LEU A 192 2.97 -22.44 -4.83
C LEU A 192 1.70 -22.27 -5.68
N LEU A 193 1.63 -21.18 -6.46
CA LEU A 193 0.48 -20.90 -7.32
C LEU A 193 0.45 -21.76 -8.60
N ILE A 194 1.61 -22.21 -9.11
CA ILE A 194 1.71 -23.11 -10.29
C ILE A 194 1.36 -24.53 -9.89
N VAL A 195 1.91 -25.04 -8.78
CA VAL A 195 1.67 -26.43 -8.32
C VAL A 195 0.25 -26.63 -7.82
N ARG A 196 -0.36 -25.58 -7.30
CA ARG A 196 -1.74 -25.57 -6.78
C ARG A 196 -2.51 -24.40 -7.36
N PRO A 197 -2.90 -24.49 -8.64
CA PRO A 197 -3.54 -23.38 -9.33
C PRO A 197 -4.90 -23.04 -8.72
N ILE A 198 -5.17 -21.76 -8.61
CA ILE A 198 -6.48 -21.23 -8.22
C ILE A 198 -7.25 -20.97 -9.52
N PRO A 199 -8.46 -21.51 -9.67
CA PRO A 199 -9.25 -21.38 -10.90
C PRO A 199 -9.45 -19.92 -11.34
N ASP A 200 -9.38 -19.68 -12.65
CA ASP A 200 -9.67 -18.39 -13.26
C ASP A 200 -11.17 -18.28 -13.59
N THR A 201 -11.99 -18.22 -12.55
CA THR A 201 -13.46 -18.10 -12.67
C THR A 201 -13.95 -16.67 -12.56
N CYS A 202 -13.10 -15.71 -12.89
CA CYS A 202 -13.40 -14.29 -12.77
C CYS A 202 -14.51 -13.86 -13.74
N PRO A 203 -15.67 -13.39 -13.28
CA PRO A 203 -16.70 -12.86 -14.16
C PRO A 203 -16.19 -11.59 -14.85
N VAL A 204 -16.52 -11.42 -16.12
CA VAL A 204 -16.37 -10.13 -16.80
C VAL A 204 -17.34 -9.16 -16.12
N ALA A 205 -16.85 -8.04 -15.62
CA ALA A 205 -17.69 -7.09 -14.89
C ALA A 205 -18.85 -6.61 -15.76
N ALA A 206 -20.08 -6.69 -15.23
CA ALA A 206 -21.23 -6.07 -15.87
C ALA A 206 -20.98 -4.54 -15.94
N ARG A 207 -21.16 -3.94 -17.11
CA ARG A 207 -21.08 -2.49 -17.30
C ARG A 207 -22.08 -1.83 -16.36
N HIS A 208 -21.58 -1.17 -15.34
CA HIS A 208 -22.39 -0.20 -14.60
C HIS A 208 -22.57 1.03 -15.50
N GLU A 209 -23.79 1.33 -15.88
CA GLU A 209 -24.16 2.60 -16.52
C GLU A 209 -23.83 3.73 -15.55
N GLU A 210 -23.09 4.73 -16.03
CA GLU A 210 -22.81 5.94 -15.27
C GLU A 210 -24.10 6.69 -15.02
N ALA A 211 -24.59 6.63 -13.78
CA ALA A 211 -25.72 7.47 -13.37
C ALA A 211 -25.28 8.94 -13.44
N LYS A 212 -25.97 9.73 -14.28
CA LYS A 212 -25.84 11.19 -14.29
C LYS A 212 -26.49 11.71 -13.01
N SER A 213 -25.69 12.15 -12.05
CA SER A 213 -26.16 12.87 -10.86
C SER A 213 -25.44 14.22 -10.77
N ASP A 214 -26.14 15.25 -10.28
CA ASP A 214 -25.53 16.53 -9.88
C ASP A 214 -24.67 16.31 -8.64
N GLU A 215 -23.44 15.84 -8.84
CA GLU A 215 -22.51 15.48 -7.77
C GLU A 215 -21.68 16.71 -7.35
N ASN A 216 -21.62 16.95 -6.04
CA ASN A 216 -20.77 18.00 -5.49
C ASN A 216 -19.32 17.52 -5.35
N TRP A 217 -18.46 17.88 -6.31
CA TRP A 217 -17.06 17.49 -6.33
C TRP A 217 -16.19 18.23 -5.32
N LYS A 218 -16.62 19.38 -4.79
CA LYS A 218 -15.81 20.18 -3.87
C LYS A 218 -15.35 19.41 -2.62
N PRO A 219 -16.21 18.68 -1.89
CA PRO A 219 -15.76 17.85 -0.75
C PRO A 219 -14.78 16.76 -1.16
N VAL A 220 -14.96 16.15 -2.34
CA VAL A 220 -14.09 15.09 -2.85
C VAL A 220 -12.72 15.62 -3.22
N ILE A 221 -12.65 16.79 -3.87
CA ILE A 221 -11.38 17.45 -4.22
C ILE A 221 -10.59 17.80 -2.95
N LEU A 222 -11.23 18.37 -1.93
CA LEU A 222 -10.58 18.66 -0.65
C LEU A 222 -10.05 17.40 0.03
N LEU A 223 -10.87 16.33 0.05
CA LEU A 223 -10.49 15.04 0.63
C LEU A 223 -9.34 14.39 -0.17
N PHE A 224 -9.39 14.47 -1.50
CA PHE A 224 -8.35 13.96 -2.39
C PHE A 224 -7.01 14.69 -2.21
N THR A 225 -7.04 16.02 -2.22
CA THR A 225 -5.81 16.84 -2.03
C THR A 225 -5.18 16.57 -0.67
N GLY A 226 -6.00 16.55 0.40
CA GLY A 226 -5.52 16.18 1.74
C GLY A 226 -4.92 14.77 1.79
N SER A 227 -5.56 13.80 1.11
CA SER A 227 -5.04 12.42 1.03
C SER A 227 -3.73 12.33 0.24
N THR A 228 -3.56 13.15 -0.81
CA THR A 228 -2.32 13.23 -1.58
C THR A 228 -1.17 13.79 -0.74
N LEU A 229 -1.39 14.88 0.01
CA LEU A 229 -0.38 15.45 0.90
C LEU A 229 0.01 14.46 2.03
N ARG A 230 -0.99 13.76 2.59
CA ARG A 230 -0.75 12.71 3.57
C ARG A 230 0.04 11.54 2.96
N ALA A 231 -0.27 11.12 1.73
CA ALA A 231 0.47 10.08 1.02
C ALA A 231 1.92 10.51 0.76
N TRP A 232 2.16 11.77 0.39
CA TRP A 232 3.51 12.33 0.26
C TRP A 232 4.31 12.15 1.54
N VAL A 233 3.75 12.54 2.69
CA VAL A 233 4.43 12.39 4.00
C VAL A 233 4.63 10.92 4.36
N THR A 234 3.64 10.04 4.08
CA THR A 234 3.75 8.61 4.35
C THR A 234 4.90 7.98 3.56
N PHE A 235 4.93 8.16 2.24
CA PHE A 235 5.99 7.62 1.39
C PHE A 235 7.34 8.29 1.66
N GLY A 236 7.34 9.61 1.94
CA GLY A 236 8.54 10.32 2.34
C GLY A 236 9.13 9.80 3.64
N ALA A 237 8.30 9.55 4.65
CA ALA A 237 8.76 8.93 5.90
C ALA A 237 9.34 7.53 5.65
N MET A 238 8.65 6.68 4.89
CA MET A 238 9.15 5.35 4.55
C MET A 238 10.48 5.40 3.79
N THR A 239 10.66 6.37 2.90
CA THR A 239 11.86 6.51 2.07
C THR A 239 13.04 7.11 2.85
N PHE A 240 12.80 8.15 3.63
CA PHE A 240 13.89 8.96 4.19
C PHE A 240 14.23 8.62 5.65
N LEU A 241 13.28 8.08 6.45
CA LEU A 241 13.58 7.74 7.84
C LEU A 241 14.67 6.66 7.99
N PRO A 242 14.78 5.62 7.14
CA PRO A 242 15.90 4.69 7.25
C PRO A 242 17.25 5.42 7.17
N THR A 243 17.42 6.32 6.19
CA THR A 243 18.66 7.10 6.03
C THR A 243 18.85 8.09 7.16
N TYR A 244 17.80 8.80 7.60
CA TYR A 244 17.85 9.72 8.73
C TYR A 244 18.32 9.03 10.01
N LEU A 245 17.81 7.84 10.31
CA LEU A 245 18.21 7.07 11.49
C LEU A 245 19.67 6.60 11.39
N VAL A 246 20.12 6.17 10.20
CA VAL A 246 21.54 5.79 10.00
C VAL A 246 22.44 6.99 10.18
N LEU A 247 22.10 8.15 9.64
CA LEU A 247 22.86 9.40 9.85
C LEU A 247 22.82 9.88 11.31
N SER A 248 21.78 9.47 12.05
CA SER A 248 21.68 9.72 13.51
C SER A 248 22.43 8.68 14.36
N GLY A 249 23.18 7.76 13.75
CA GLY A 249 24.04 6.80 14.43
C GLY A 249 23.44 5.41 14.65
N TYR A 250 22.22 5.12 14.17
CA TYR A 250 21.66 3.77 14.26
C TYR A 250 22.28 2.84 13.19
N PRO A 251 22.56 1.58 13.54
CA PRO A 251 22.89 0.56 12.53
C PRO A 251 21.77 0.41 11.48
N ILE A 252 22.12 0.10 10.23
CA ILE A 252 21.14 -0.05 9.13
C ILE A 252 20.00 -1.03 9.51
N LEU A 253 20.37 -2.18 10.11
CA LEU A 253 19.38 -3.18 10.53
C LEU A 253 18.41 -2.63 11.58
N THR A 254 18.91 -1.86 12.55
CA THR A 254 18.06 -1.20 13.56
C THR A 254 17.16 -0.15 12.92
N ALA A 255 17.68 0.67 12.02
CA ALA A 255 16.91 1.71 11.32
C ALA A 255 15.76 1.10 10.50
N THR A 256 16.03 0.05 9.73
CA THR A 256 15.02 -0.64 8.93
C THR A 256 14.01 -1.41 9.79
N PHE A 257 14.46 -2.01 10.92
CA PHE A 257 13.56 -2.62 11.90
C PHE A 257 12.59 -1.60 12.51
N LEU A 258 13.08 -0.41 12.88
CA LEU A 258 12.24 0.65 13.45
C LEU A 258 11.20 1.15 12.43
N VAL A 259 11.56 1.26 11.15
CA VAL A 259 10.59 1.59 10.09
C VAL A 259 9.58 0.47 9.91
N SER A 260 9.97 -0.80 9.94
CA SER A 260 9.04 -1.93 9.93
C SER A 260 8.09 -1.89 11.13
N ALA A 261 8.58 -1.62 12.32
CA ALA A 261 7.76 -1.48 13.53
C ALA A 261 6.76 -0.31 13.43
N MET A 262 7.20 0.82 12.85
CA MET A 262 6.33 1.98 12.55
C MET A 262 5.20 1.56 11.59
N LEU A 263 5.50 0.79 10.55
CA LEU A 263 4.49 0.32 9.59
C LEU A 263 3.53 -0.69 10.21
N LEU A 264 4.01 -1.59 11.06
CA LEU A 264 3.15 -2.51 11.82
C LEU A 264 2.22 -1.76 12.78
N ALA A 265 2.73 -0.73 13.46
CA ALA A 265 1.89 0.17 14.24
C ALA A 265 0.85 0.88 13.35
N GLY A 266 1.22 1.23 12.11
CA GLY A 266 0.31 1.77 11.11
C GLY A 266 -0.82 0.82 10.75
N VAL A 267 -0.54 -0.47 10.55
CA VAL A 267 -1.58 -1.49 10.29
C VAL A 267 -2.59 -1.56 11.44
N THR A 268 -2.11 -1.56 12.70
CA THR A 268 -3.01 -1.52 13.87
C THR A 268 -3.80 -0.22 13.95
N GLY A 269 -3.17 0.91 13.60
CA GLY A 269 -3.82 2.22 13.49
C GLY A 269 -4.93 2.22 12.44
N GLN A 270 -4.69 1.66 11.26
CA GLN A 270 -5.69 1.57 10.19
C GLN A 270 -6.94 0.79 10.62
N LEU A 271 -6.76 -0.35 11.30
CA LEU A 271 -7.86 -1.15 11.82
C LEU A 271 -8.63 -0.41 12.91
N THR A 272 -7.90 0.17 13.86
CA THR A 272 -8.48 0.93 14.98
C THR A 272 -9.21 2.19 14.47
N GLY A 273 -8.60 2.92 13.55
CA GLY A 273 -9.19 4.12 12.94
C GLY A 273 -10.51 3.82 12.24
N GLY A 274 -10.57 2.73 11.47
CA GLY A 274 -11.81 2.25 10.86
C GLY A 274 -12.90 2.01 11.91
N TYR A 275 -12.60 1.19 12.92
CA TYR A 275 -13.53 0.83 13.99
C TYR A 275 -14.02 2.04 14.82
N VAL A 276 -13.10 2.93 15.21
CA VAL A 276 -13.46 4.14 15.97
C VAL A 276 -14.30 5.08 15.11
N SER A 277 -13.98 5.22 13.82
CA SER A 277 -14.71 6.10 12.91
C SER A 277 -16.16 5.68 12.68
N ASP A 278 -16.47 4.38 12.80
CA ASP A 278 -17.85 3.89 12.72
C ASP A 278 -18.71 4.36 13.91
N ARG A 279 -18.09 4.62 15.06
CA ARG A 279 -18.76 5.03 16.31
C ARG A 279 -18.82 6.54 16.47
N VAL A 280 -17.69 7.23 16.31
CA VAL A 280 -17.59 8.69 16.59
C VAL A 280 -17.75 9.55 15.34
N GLY A 281 -17.81 8.91 14.16
CA GLY A 281 -17.92 9.58 12.86
C GLY A 281 -16.57 9.63 12.11
N ARG A 282 -16.66 9.64 10.78
CA ARG A 282 -15.49 9.58 9.88
C ARG A 282 -14.58 10.81 10.02
N LYS A 283 -15.17 12.01 9.81
CA LYS A 283 -14.44 13.27 9.77
C LYS A 283 -13.66 13.58 11.05
N PRO A 284 -14.22 13.46 12.28
CA PRO A 284 -13.46 13.70 13.51
C PRO A 284 -12.22 12.81 13.62
N VAL A 285 -12.32 11.53 13.26
CA VAL A 285 -11.18 10.60 13.31
C VAL A 285 -10.11 11.00 12.32
N VAL A 286 -10.45 11.28 11.06
CA VAL A 286 -9.47 11.68 10.04
C VAL A 286 -8.74 12.95 10.45
N VAL A 287 -9.46 13.97 10.91
CA VAL A 287 -8.86 15.25 11.33
C VAL A 287 -7.97 15.07 12.56
N ALA A 288 -8.50 14.42 13.61
CA ALA A 288 -7.75 14.26 14.86
C ALA A 288 -6.49 13.43 14.66
N THR A 289 -6.57 12.26 14.02
CA THR A 289 -5.40 11.38 13.85
C THR A 289 -4.34 12.03 12.94
N THR A 290 -4.76 12.75 11.89
CA THR A 290 -3.83 13.49 11.02
C THR A 290 -3.13 14.60 11.79
N LEU A 291 -3.85 15.44 12.52
CA LEU A 291 -3.23 16.55 13.28
C LEU A 291 -2.39 16.05 14.46
N CYS A 292 -2.82 15.03 15.19
CA CYS A 292 -2.05 14.43 16.28
C CYS A 292 -0.76 13.71 15.77
N SER A 293 -0.65 13.38 14.49
CA SER A 293 0.60 12.84 13.95
C SER A 293 1.70 13.90 13.80
N ILE A 294 1.38 15.20 13.83
CA ILE A 294 2.33 16.29 13.73
C ILE A 294 3.33 16.29 14.90
N PRO A 295 2.91 16.36 16.18
CA PRO A 295 3.86 16.33 17.30
C PRO A 295 4.62 14.99 17.36
N ALA A 296 4.01 13.89 16.95
CA ALA A 296 4.71 12.60 16.86
C ALA A 296 5.86 12.66 15.85
N PHE A 297 5.61 13.20 14.63
CA PHE A 297 6.68 13.36 13.65
C PHE A 297 7.76 14.35 14.10
N ALA A 298 7.39 15.47 14.68
CA ALA A 298 8.34 16.41 15.24
C ALA A 298 9.23 15.77 16.32
N ALA A 299 8.65 14.93 17.19
CA ALA A 299 9.39 14.20 18.21
C ALA A 299 10.40 13.21 17.60
N ILE A 300 10.12 12.59 16.42
CA ILE A 300 11.11 11.76 15.72
C ILE A 300 12.38 12.53 15.40
N LEU A 301 12.26 13.81 15.03
CA LEU A 301 13.39 14.65 14.63
C LEU A 301 14.11 15.29 15.81
N LEU A 302 13.40 15.52 16.91
CA LEU A 302 13.89 16.30 18.07
C LEU A 302 14.39 15.42 19.22
N THR A 303 14.16 14.10 19.17
CA THR A 303 14.51 13.19 20.28
C THR A 303 15.36 12.03 19.77
N GLN A 304 15.93 11.26 20.70
CA GLN A 304 16.72 10.05 20.43
C GLN A 304 16.33 8.91 21.39
N GLY A 305 16.78 7.70 21.09
CA GLY A 305 16.56 6.52 21.92
C GLY A 305 15.08 6.13 22.05
N THR A 306 14.66 5.78 23.24
CA THR A 306 13.31 5.24 23.52
C THR A 306 12.19 6.21 23.13
N LEU A 307 12.36 7.51 23.36
CA LEU A 307 11.33 8.49 23.03
C LEU A 307 11.14 8.64 21.52
N GLN A 308 12.22 8.58 20.74
CA GLN A 308 12.17 8.58 19.28
C GLN A 308 11.43 7.33 18.76
N ILE A 309 11.70 6.15 19.35
CA ILE A 309 11.02 4.91 18.99
C ILE A 309 9.51 5.02 19.26
N ILE A 310 9.12 5.49 20.43
CA ILE A 310 7.71 5.71 20.79
C ILE A 310 7.07 6.69 19.79
N ALA A 311 7.76 7.79 19.48
CA ALA A 311 7.29 8.77 18.51
C ALA A 311 7.07 8.16 17.11
N MET A 312 7.97 7.29 16.63
CA MET A 312 7.81 6.57 15.37
C MET A 312 6.58 5.66 15.37
N LEU A 313 6.38 4.88 16.43
CA LEU A 313 5.21 3.99 16.56
C LEU A 313 3.90 4.81 16.60
N CYS A 314 3.87 5.89 17.38
CA CYS A 314 2.72 6.81 17.44
C CYS A 314 2.44 7.46 16.09
N PHE A 315 3.48 7.93 15.39
CA PHE A 315 3.34 8.54 14.06
C PHE A 315 2.76 7.55 13.06
N GLY A 316 3.32 6.33 12.98
CA GLY A 316 2.80 5.28 12.11
C GLY A 316 1.34 4.97 12.41
N PHE A 317 1.01 4.71 13.68
CA PHE A 317 -0.37 4.45 14.12
C PHE A 317 -1.34 5.56 13.72
N LEU A 318 -1.02 6.81 14.04
CA LEU A 318 -1.90 7.96 13.84
C LEU A 318 -2.09 8.29 12.36
N LEU A 319 -1.02 8.34 11.57
CA LEU A 319 -1.09 8.74 10.17
C LEU A 319 -1.88 7.71 9.34
N TRP A 320 -1.70 6.42 9.62
CA TRP A 320 -2.38 5.34 8.90
C TRP A 320 -3.81 5.11 9.39
N ALA A 321 -4.14 5.51 10.63
CA ALA A 321 -5.51 5.42 11.13
C ALA A 321 -6.52 6.20 10.26
N SER A 322 -6.10 7.27 9.59
CA SER A 322 -6.93 8.05 8.68
C SER A 322 -7.10 7.42 7.28
N PHE A 323 -6.24 6.45 6.90
CA PHE A 323 -6.18 5.96 5.51
C PHE A 323 -7.47 5.28 5.04
N SER A 324 -7.90 4.22 5.71
CA SER A 324 -9.14 3.51 5.36
C SER A 324 -10.39 4.39 5.55
N VAL A 325 -10.35 5.29 6.52
CA VAL A 325 -11.47 6.19 6.82
C VAL A 325 -11.65 7.23 5.70
N THR A 326 -10.57 7.77 5.12
CA THR A 326 -10.66 8.70 3.98
C THR A 326 -11.26 8.04 2.74
N ILE A 327 -10.93 6.76 2.47
CA ILE A 327 -11.52 6.00 1.36
C ILE A 327 -13.02 5.77 1.61
N ALA A 328 -13.40 5.38 2.82
CA ALA A 328 -14.81 5.21 3.19
C ALA A 328 -15.59 6.53 3.04
N MET A 329 -15.03 7.66 3.49
CA MET A 329 -15.62 8.98 3.30
C MET A 329 -15.82 9.31 1.82
N ALA A 330 -14.84 9.02 0.98
CA ALA A 330 -14.90 9.28 -0.44
C ALA A 330 -16.00 8.46 -1.13
N HIS A 331 -16.17 7.19 -0.76
CA HIS A 331 -17.27 6.33 -1.25
C HIS A 331 -18.65 6.82 -0.77
N GLU A 332 -18.75 7.29 0.48
CA GLU A 332 -19.99 7.85 1.01
C GLU A 332 -20.36 9.20 0.37
N LEU A 333 -19.37 9.98 -0.08
CA LEU A 333 -19.59 11.24 -0.82
C LEU A 333 -20.02 11.01 -2.28
N MET A 334 -19.59 9.90 -2.91
CA MET A 334 -19.83 9.55 -4.30
C MET A 334 -20.27 8.09 -4.45
N PRO A 335 -21.46 7.74 -3.95
CA PRO A 335 -21.91 6.35 -3.91
C PRO A 335 -22.18 5.75 -5.30
N THR A 336 -22.42 6.59 -6.31
CA THR A 336 -22.66 6.18 -7.70
C THR A 336 -21.38 5.87 -8.47
N ARG A 337 -20.18 6.28 -7.96
CA ARG A 337 -18.88 6.18 -8.65
C ARG A 337 -17.80 5.49 -7.83
N ILE A 338 -18.15 4.49 -7.04
CA ILE A 338 -17.24 3.81 -6.10
C ILE A 338 -15.95 3.33 -6.78
N GLY A 339 -16.05 2.72 -7.97
CA GLY A 339 -14.88 2.23 -8.71
C GLY A 339 -13.93 3.35 -9.14
N PHE A 340 -14.47 4.45 -9.70
CA PHE A 340 -13.67 5.62 -10.08
C PHE A 340 -13.00 6.26 -8.86
N ILE A 341 -13.72 6.46 -7.78
CA ILE A 341 -13.24 7.03 -6.52
C ILE A 341 -12.13 6.15 -5.89
N SER A 342 -12.32 4.83 -5.90
CA SER A 342 -11.28 3.91 -5.45
C SER A 342 -9.99 4.05 -6.27
N GLY A 343 -10.11 4.11 -7.60
CA GLY A 343 -8.96 4.34 -8.49
C GLY A 343 -8.27 5.68 -8.25
N LEU A 344 -9.07 6.73 -8.01
CA LEU A 344 -8.55 8.07 -7.71
C LEU A 344 -7.74 8.09 -6.40
N PHE A 345 -8.29 7.55 -5.31
CA PHE A 345 -7.66 7.60 -3.98
C PHE A 345 -6.57 6.56 -3.80
N MET A 346 -6.73 5.35 -4.32
CA MET A 346 -5.73 4.29 -4.17
C MET A 346 -4.65 4.33 -5.26
N GLY A 347 -4.97 4.82 -6.46
CA GLY A 347 -4.02 4.94 -7.56
C GLY A 347 -3.35 6.30 -7.62
N ILE A 348 -4.13 7.34 -7.98
CA ILE A 348 -3.58 8.66 -8.30
C ILE A 348 -3.05 9.38 -7.06
N ALA A 349 -3.76 9.33 -5.90
CA ALA A 349 -3.27 9.97 -4.69
C ALA A 349 -1.96 9.33 -4.18
N MET A 350 -1.83 8.00 -4.31
CA MET A 350 -0.61 7.29 -3.94
C MET A 350 0.53 7.58 -4.91
N GLY A 351 0.27 7.58 -6.23
CA GLY A 351 1.26 7.94 -7.24
C GLY A 351 1.75 9.39 -7.10
N ALA A 352 0.85 10.32 -6.82
CA ALA A 352 1.19 11.72 -6.55
C ALA A 352 2.01 11.88 -5.26
N GLY A 353 1.77 11.03 -4.24
CA GLY A 353 2.64 10.93 -3.07
C GLY A 353 4.09 10.57 -3.45
N GLY A 354 4.28 9.65 -4.38
CA GLY A 354 5.60 9.31 -4.94
C GLY A 354 6.28 10.49 -5.65
N ILE A 355 5.54 11.28 -6.44
CA ILE A 355 6.05 12.51 -7.04
C ILE A 355 6.52 13.47 -5.94
N GLY A 356 5.75 13.61 -4.86
CA GLY A 356 6.14 14.40 -3.70
C GLY A 356 7.47 13.97 -3.08
N VAL A 357 7.72 12.65 -3.02
CA VAL A 357 9.02 12.12 -2.58
C VAL A 357 10.16 12.58 -3.49
N SER A 358 9.95 12.55 -4.82
CA SER A 358 10.95 13.08 -5.77
C SER A 358 11.25 14.55 -5.54
N VAL A 359 10.22 15.38 -5.29
CA VAL A 359 10.41 16.81 -4.94
C VAL A 359 11.20 16.93 -3.64
N SER A 360 10.84 16.16 -2.60
CA SER A 360 11.56 16.17 -1.32
C SER A 360 13.02 15.73 -1.47
N SER A 361 13.30 14.77 -2.35
CA SER A 361 14.69 14.29 -2.55
C SER A 361 15.58 15.33 -3.23
N VAL A 362 15.03 16.08 -4.20
CA VAL A 362 15.75 17.22 -4.79
C VAL A 362 16.02 18.28 -3.72
N ILE A 363 15.04 18.60 -2.87
CA ILE A 363 15.23 19.54 -1.76
C ILE A 363 16.31 19.01 -0.81
N ALA A 364 16.32 17.71 -0.49
CA ALA A 364 17.31 17.10 0.38
C ALA A 364 18.74 17.18 -0.17
N ASP A 365 18.90 17.07 -1.51
CA ASP A 365 20.21 17.24 -2.17
C ASP A 365 20.76 18.69 -2.02
N HIS A 366 19.87 19.70 -1.88
CA HIS A 366 20.29 21.10 -1.78
C HIS A 366 20.43 21.62 -0.35
N ILE A 367 19.47 21.30 0.55
CA ILE A 367 19.43 21.86 1.90
C ILE A 367 19.61 20.79 3.01
N GLY A 368 19.81 19.54 2.61
CA GLY A 368 20.01 18.42 3.53
C GLY A 368 18.71 17.74 3.99
N LEU A 369 18.86 16.47 4.39
CA LEU A 369 17.73 15.59 4.72
C LEU A 369 16.93 16.08 5.93
N VAL A 370 17.59 16.52 7.00
CA VAL A 370 16.92 16.97 8.23
C VAL A 370 16.04 18.19 7.98
N ALA A 371 16.56 19.17 7.24
CA ALA A 371 15.78 20.37 6.87
C ALA A 371 14.57 19.99 6.00
N THR A 372 14.74 19.04 5.06
CA THR A 372 13.64 18.54 4.23
C THR A 372 12.56 17.84 5.06
N LEU A 373 12.95 16.98 5.99
CA LEU A 373 11.99 16.30 6.87
C LEU A 373 11.24 17.28 7.79
N ALA A 374 11.86 18.41 8.17
CA ALA A 374 11.22 19.45 8.97
C ALA A 374 10.03 20.13 8.27
N PHE A 375 9.88 20.01 6.94
CA PHE A 375 8.70 20.47 6.21
C PHE A 375 7.51 19.52 6.28
N PHE A 376 7.71 18.24 6.62
CA PHE A 376 6.62 17.25 6.64
C PHE A 376 5.48 17.60 7.60
N PRO A 377 5.73 18.10 8.83
CA PRO A 377 4.68 18.61 9.71
C PRO A 377 3.78 19.66 9.06
N VAL A 378 4.34 20.53 8.21
CA VAL A 378 3.57 21.55 7.49
C VAL A 378 2.64 20.92 6.47
N LEU A 379 3.11 19.92 5.71
CA LEU A 379 2.27 19.15 4.76
C LEU A 379 1.13 18.44 5.49
N VAL A 380 1.42 17.83 6.64
CA VAL A 380 0.40 17.17 7.47
C VAL A 380 -0.61 18.17 8.02
N LEU A 381 -0.16 19.36 8.45
CA LEU A 381 -1.04 20.44 8.91
C LEU A 381 -2.00 20.88 7.80
N VAL A 382 -1.48 21.12 6.59
CA VAL A 382 -2.31 21.49 5.44
C VAL A 382 -3.29 20.37 5.12
N ALA A 383 -2.87 19.10 5.11
CA ALA A 383 -3.76 17.95 4.91
C ALA A 383 -4.88 17.91 5.96
N GLY A 384 -4.54 18.08 7.24
CA GLY A 384 -5.52 18.12 8.35
C GLY A 384 -6.52 19.25 8.24
N LEU A 385 -6.08 20.44 7.82
CA LEU A 385 -6.94 21.60 7.57
C LEU A 385 -7.87 21.34 6.38
N LEU A 386 -7.37 20.76 5.27
CA LEU A 386 -8.21 20.37 4.14
C LEU A 386 -9.28 19.37 4.57
N PHE A 387 -8.92 18.35 5.36
CA PHE A 387 -9.90 17.39 5.90
C PHE A 387 -10.94 18.08 6.81
N ALA A 388 -10.52 19.07 7.60
CA ALA A 388 -11.45 19.84 8.43
C ALA A 388 -12.43 20.69 7.62
N LEU A 389 -12.05 21.14 6.42
CA LEU A 389 -12.91 21.90 5.51
C LEU A 389 -13.88 21.03 4.71
N VAL A 390 -13.68 19.70 4.65
CA VAL A 390 -14.60 18.79 3.94
C VAL A 390 -16.01 18.92 4.52
N GLN A 391 -16.97 19.29 3.71
CA GLN A 391 -18.38 19.22 4.08
C GLN A 391 -18.82 17.76 4.07
N TYR A 392 -19.07 17.22 5.24
CA TYR A 392 -19.41 15.83 5.44
C TYR A 392 -20.58 15.71 6.42
N PRO A 393 -21.65 14.96 6.09
CA PRO A 393 -22.81 14.82 6.96
C PRO A 393 -22.42 14.28 8.33
N ARG A 394 -22.85 14.95 9.41
CA ARG A 394 -22.67 14.40 10.76
C ARG A 394 -23.59 13.19 10.89
N LYS A 395 -23.02 12.00 11.14
CA LYS A 395 -23.85 10.90 11.67
C LYS A 395 -24.43 11.36 13.01
N VAL A 396 -25.75 11.39 13.11
CA VAL A 396 -26.43 11.52 14.41
C VAL A 396 -26.29 10.15 15.09
N PRO A 397 -25.62 10.05 16.26
CA PRO A 397 -25.56 8.79 16.99
C PRO A 397 -26.99 8.34 17.32
N GLY A 398 -27.40 7.15 16.89
CA GLY A 398 -28.65 6.55 17.31
C GLY A 398 -29.75 6.37 16.25
N LYS A 399 -29.49 6.55 14.94
CA LYS A 399 -30.39 6.11 13.87
C LYS A 399 -29.66 5.08 13.00
N ALA A 400 -29.77 3.82 13.39
CA ALA A 400 -29.53 2.64 12.57
C ALA A 400 -30.86 1.96 12.30
#